data_202e6755793002f4c12b57c288e3d91f
#
_entry.id   202e6755793002f4c12b57c288e3d91f
#
_cell.length_a   1.000
_cell.length_b   1.000
_cell.length_c   1.000
_cell.angle_alpha   90.00
_cell.angle_beta   90.00
_cell.angle_gamma   90.00
#
_symmetry.space_group_name_H-M   'P 1'
#
loop_
_entity.id
_entity.type
_entity.pdbx_description
1 polymer ?
#
loop_
_entity_poly.entity_id
_entity_poly.type
_entity_poly.pdbx_seq_one_letter_code
_entity_poly.pdbx_strand_id
1 'polypeptide(L)'
;MSTTRRTFLGLGATAVAATVTACSSRAGGGGSGGITLWTHNGGNKDELAVVQSAIDAFNRRNPDTPVGIEAFPQAAYNDAIGAAAVSGDLPDILDLDGPVMPNWAWAGYLAPLTISSELETSIIDSAKGYWNGALYSVGPYDTSLCLLARRSAIEETGVRVPTVARPWTRDEFDHALGELGALTQYEYAIDMSVADGAEWWPYAYAPMLQSFGGDLIDRTDFSTAKGFLNAPEAVAWGTWFRSLFADGLASQTPATDGQDFLQGKVPMYYAGGWKVLQSQETFGQEEVLVLPPVDFGRGAHVGGGSWQWGVSATSRNPEAANRFIEFLMQDEYLVRYSDAIGNFPSVESATPLTENYKDGGALAPVREIGEAFALLRPATPGYRVISSIFDKAARDIVSGADIKSTLDQAADNIDFDIRSNDGYRAV
;
A
#
# COMPACT_ATOMS: atom_id res chain seq x y z
N MET A 1 -31.67 8.04 69.72
CA MET A 1 -32.75 8.88 69.17
C MET A 1 -32.55 8.87 67.67
N SER A 2 -33.33 8.27 67.09
CA SER A 2 -34.60 8.24 66.33
C SER A 2 -34.36 7.77 64.92
N THR A 3 -34.83 6.60 64.66
CA THR A 3 -35.22 5.94 63.42
C THR A 3 -35.93 6.84 62.42
N THR A 4 -35.68 6.60 61.11
CA THR A 4 -36.82 6.48 60.20
C THR A 4 -36.41 5.69 58.91
N ARG A 5 -37.09 4.58 58.71
CA ARG A 5 -37.19 3.80 57.46
C ARG A 5 -37.91 4.63 56.40
N ARG A 6 -37.41 4.59 55.18
CA ARG A 6 -38.24 4.90 53.99
C ARG A 6 -38.08 3.85 52.92
N THR A 7 -39.16 3.20 52.69
CA THR A 7 -39.59 2.29 51.65
C THR A 7 -39.20 2.81 50.25
N PHE A 8 -38.51 2.01 49.42
CA PHE A 8 -38.35 2.29 48.00
C PHE A 8 -39.21 1.30 47.22
N LEU A 9 -40.20 1.89 46.54
CA LEU A 9 -41.03 1.25 45.53
C LEU A 9 -40.17 0.81 44.34
N GLY A 10 -40.37 -0.43 43.91
CA GLY A 10 -39.80 -0.96 42.68
C GLY A 10 -40.43 -0.36 41.44
N LEU A 11 -39.61 0.11 40.56
CA LEU A 11 -39.96 0.31 39.12
C LEU A 11 -39.17 -0.79 38.36
N GLY A 12 -39.91 -1.70 37.78
CA GLY A 12 -39.41 -2.71 36.89
C GLY A 12 -38.87 -2.06 35.60
N ALA A 13 -37.57 -2.13 35.41
CA ALA A 13 -36.96 -1.89 34.11
C ALA A 13 -36.98 -3.19 33.32
N THR A 14 -37.91 -3.31 32.39
CA THR A 14 -37.89 -4.33 31.33
C THR A 14 -36.69 -4.05 30.43
N ALA A 15 -35.60 -4.80 30.65
CA ALA A 15 -34.51 -4.90 29.74
C ALA A 15 -34.98 -5.62 28.47
N VAL A 16 -35.27 -4.88 27.42
CA VAL A 16 -35.40 -5.41 26.07
C VAL A 16 -33.99 -5.82 25.65
N ALA A 17 -33.66 -7.10 25.80
CA ALA A 17 -32.52 -7.72 25.18
C ALA A 17 -32.80 -7.72 23.66
N ALA A 18 -32.30 -6.70 22.96
CA ALA A 18 -32.15 -6.78 21.52
C ALA A 18 -31.06 -7.82 21.25
N THR A 19 -31.47 -9.05 21.04
CA THR A 19 -30.65 -10.04 20.36
C THR A 19 -30.37 -9.52 18.97
N VAL A 20 -29.22 -8.88 18.78
CA VAL A 20 -28.61 -8.69 17.46
C VAL A 20 -28.22 -10.09 17.00
N THR A 21 -29.16 -10.76 16.36
CA THR A 21 -28.84 -11.90 15.52
C THR A 21 -28.08 -11.31 14.33
N ALA A 22 -26.76 -11.23 14.45
CA ALA A 22 -25.89 -11.12 13.29
C ALA A 22 -26.11 -12.42 12.51
N CYS A 23 -27.13 -12.44 11.66
CA CYS A 23 -27.16 -13.36 10.56
C CYS A 23 -25.97 -12.95 9.67
N SER A 24 -24.81 -13.57 9.92
CA SER A 24 -23.86 -13.82 8.86
C SER A 24 -24.62 -14.71 7.87
N SER A 25 -25.39 -14.09 6.99
CA SER A 25 -25.76 -14.74 5.75
C SER A 25 -24.43 -14.92 5.01
N ARG A 26 -23.76 -16.07 5.25
CA ARG A 26 -23.00 -16.68 4.20
C ARG A 26 -23.96 -16.61 3.00
N ALA A 27 -23.74 -15.64 2.12
CA ALA A 27 -24.39 -15.60 0.81
C ALA A 27 -23.98 -16.90 0.15
N GLY A 28 -24.84 -17.91 0.34
CA GLY A 28 -24.54 -19.27 0.01
C GLY A 28 -24.45 -19.42 -1.49
N GLY A 29 -23.25 -19.59 -1.97
CA GLY A 29 -23.00 -20.53 -3.03
C GLY A 29 -22.98 -21.94 -2.46
N GLY A 30 -24.12 -22.41 -1.94
CA GLY A 30 -24.27 -23.77 -1.41
C GLY A 30 -24.49 -24.81 -2.49
N GLY A 31 -23.80 -24.71 -3.64
CA GLY A 31 -23.51 -25.81 -4.54
C GLY A 31 -22.13 -26.35 -4.21
N SER A 32 -21.90 -27.64 -4.29
CA SER A 32 -20.67 -28.34 -3.96
C SER A 32 -19.43 -27.95 -4.80
N GLY A 33 -19.42 -26.80 -5.47
CA GLY A 33 -18.37 -26.35 -6.40
C GLY A 33 -18.07 -24.85 -6.39
N GLY A 34 -18.82 -24.01 -5.64
CA GLY A 34 -18.55 -22.55 -5.59
C GLY A 34 -17.25 -22.22 -4.82
N ILE A 35 -16.62 -21.10 -5.19
CA ILE A 35 -15.42 -20.56 -4.54
C ILE A 35 -15.68 -19.15 -3.99
N THR A 36 -14.90 -18.75 -3.00
CA THR A 36 -15.00 -17.44 -2.34
C THR A 36 -13.73 -16.64 -2.54
N LEU A 37 -13.88 -15.34 -2.82
CA LEU A 37 -12.83 -14.34 -2.86
C LEU A 37 -13.02 -13.37 -1.67
N TRP A 38 -11.97 -13.14 -0.89
CA TRP A 38 -11.92 -12.04 0.06
C TRP A 38 -11.04 -10.92 -0.51
N THR A 39 -11.53 -9.67 -0.41
CA THR A 39 -10.82 -8.50 -0.91
C THR A 39 -10.77 -7.37 0.10
N HIS A 40 -9.71 -6.56 0.05
CA HIS A 40 -9.51 -5.36 0.86
C HIS A 40 -10.37 -4.16 0.41
N ASN A 41 -11.14 -4.29 -0.67
CA ASN A 41 -11.80 -3.19 -1.39
C ASN A 41 -13.12 -2.71 -0.78
N GLY A 42 -13.44 -3.08 0.48
CA GLY A 42 -14.71 -2.71 1.11
C GLY A 42 -14.96 -1.20 1.27
N GLY A 43 -13.92 -0.36 1.13
CA GLY A 43 -14.01 1.10 1.10
C GLY A 43 -13.86 1.73 -0.28
N ASN A 44 -13.44 0.96 -1.29
CA ASN A 44 -13.18 1.43 -2.66
C ASN A 44 -14.25 0.89 -3.62
N LYS A 45 -15.26 1.72 -3.89
CA LYS A 45 -16.41 1.31 -4.71
C LYS A 45 -16.05 1.05 -6.16
N ASP A 46 -15.11 1.81 -6.72
CA ASP A 46 -14.76 1.75 -8.12
C ASP A 46 -13.96 0.46 -8.41
N GLU A 47 -12.99 0.15 -7.57
CA GLU A 47 -12.22 -1.08 -7.63
C GLU A 47 -13.13 -2.32 -7.41
N LEU A 48 -13.99 -2.28 -6.37
CA LEU A 48 -14.94 -3.35 -6.09
C LEU A 48 -15.89 -3.61 -7.26
N ALA A 49 -16.32 -2.55 -7.96
CA ALA A 49 -17.21 -2.67 -9.12
C ALA A 49 -16.53 -3.42 -10.29
N VAL A 50 -15.22 -3.23 -10.49
CA VAL A 50 -14.45 -3.96 -11.50
C VAL A 50 -14.42 -5.46 -11.17
N VAL A 51 -14.06 -5.81 -9.92
CA VAL A 51 -14.03 -7.20 -9.45
C VAL A 51 -15.41 -7.85 -9.57
N GLN A 52 -16.46 -7.16 -9.13
CA GLN A 52 -17.84 -7.68 -9.22
C GLN A 52 -18.26 -7.92 -10.67
N SER A 53 -17.91 -7.01 -11.57
CA SER A 53 -18.19 -7.16 -13.01
C SER A 53 -17.51 -8.41 -13.61
N ALA A 54 -16.26 -8.68 -13.19
CA ALA A 54 -15.53 -9.88 -13.59
C ALA A 54 -16.16 -11.15 -13.02
N ILE A 55 -16.55 -11.14 -11.74
CA ILE A 55 -17.27 -12.24 -11.09
C ILE A 55 -18.57 -12.56 -11.84
N ASP A 56 -19.38 -11.56 -12.15
CA ASP A 56 -20.63 -11.75 -12.86
C ASP A 56 -20.41 -12.36 -14.27
N ALA A 57 -19.36 -11.91 -14.96
CA ALA A 57 -19.00 -12.44 -16.27
C ALA A 57 -18.48 -13.88 -16.20
N PHE A 58 -17.65 -14.19 -15.20
CA PHE A 58 -17.14 -15.54 -14.95
C PHE A 58 -18.26 -16.49 -14.59
N ASN A 59 -19.15 -16.11 -13.66
CA ASN A 59 -20.27 -16.94 -13.20
C ASN A 59 -21.24 -17.29 -14.32
N ARG A 60 -21.49 -16.37 -15.26
CA ARG A 60 -22.31 -16.68 -16.46
C ARG A 60 -21.70 -17.77 -17.33
N ARG A 61 -20.37 -17.88 -17.38
CA ARG A 61 -19.63 -18.87 -18.19
C ARG A 61 -19.38 -20.16 -17.43
N ASN A 62 -19.39 -20.11 -16.08
CA ASN A 62 -19.04 -21.22 -15.19
C ASN A 62 -20.12 -21.41 -14.09
N PRO A 63 -21.37 -21.77 -14.46
CA PRO A 63 -22.48 -21.85 -13.51
C PRO A 63 -22.28 -22.93 -12.43
N ASP A 64 -21.46 -23.95 -12.69
CA ASP A 64 -21.17 -25.04 -11.77
C ASP A 64 -20.12 -24.69 -10.72
N THR A 65 -19.35 -23.61 -10.95
CA THR A 65 -18.29 -23.14 -10.04
C THR A 65 -18.38 -21.62 -9.85
N PRO A 66 -19.49 -21.12 -9.28
CA PRO A 66 -19.68 -19.69 -9.11
C PRO A 66 -18.68 -19.12 -8.07
N VAL A 67 -18.25 -17.89 -8.31
CA VAL A 67 -17.42 -17.10 -7.38
C VAL A 67 -18.33 -16.20 -6.56
N GLY A 68 -18.16 -16.21 -5.24
CA GLY A 68 -18.70 -15.22 -4.31
C GLY A 68 -17.60 -14.30 -3.80
N ILE A 69 -17.96 -13.08 -3.42
CA ILE A 69 -17.02 -12.08 -2.88
C ILE A 69 -17.44 -11.61 -1.50
N GLU A 70 -16.45 -11.43 -0.62
CA GLU A 70 -16.59 -10.71 0.64
C GLU A 70 -15.54 -9.59 0.69
N ALA A 71 -16.00 -8.35 0.90
CA ALA A 71 -15.15 -7.18 0.88
C ALA A 71 -14.99 -6.59 2.29
N PHE A 72 -13.75 -6.34 2.68
CA PHE A 72 -13.37 -5.77 3.97
C PHE A 72 -12.78 -4.37 3.80
N PRO A 73 -12.96 -3.46 4.76
CA PRO A 73 -12.13 -2.25 4.80
C PRO A 73 -10.64 -2.63 4.86
N GLN A 74 -9.81 -1.94 4.08
CA GLN A 74 -8.36 -2.25 3.97
C GLN A 74 -7.67 -2.34 5.34
N ALA A 75 -7.99 -1.43 6.27
CA ALA A 75 -7.40 -1.42 7.61
C ALA A 75 -7.69 -2.67 8.46
N ALA A 76 -8.81 -3.38 8.18
CA ALA A 76 -9.23 -4.57 8.93
C ALA A 76 -8.89 -5.88 8.18
N TYR A 77 -8.48 -5.81 6.93
CA TYR A 77 -8.37 -6.97 6.06
C TYR A 77 -7.32 -7.99 6.53
N ASN A 78 -6.10 -7.52 6.82
CA ASN A 78 -5.01 -8.41 7.26
C ASN A 78 -5.31 -9.12 8.60
N ASP A 79 -6.04 -8.45 9.50
CA ASP A 79 -6.46 -9.06 10.77
C ASP A 79 -7.54 -10.11 10.56
N ALA A 80 -8.48 -9.87 9.63
CA ALA A 80 -9.50 -10.84 9.25
C ALA A 80 -8.87 -12.12 8.66
N ILE A 81 -7.89 -11.98 7.76
CA ILE A 81 -7.14 -13.12 7.21
C ILE A 81 -6.39 -13.87 8.32
N GLY A 82 -5.70 -13.16 9.23
CA GLY A 82 -5.01 -13.78 10.35
C GLY A 82 -5.95 -14.61 11.25
N ALA A 83 -7.12 -14.07 11.56
CA ALA A 83 -8.13 -14.78 12.34
C ALA A 83 -8.69 -16.01 11.61
N ALA A 84 -9.00 -15.87 10.31
CA ALA A 84 -9.48 -16.97 9.48
C ALA A 84 -8.43 -18.08 9.30
N ALA A 85 -7.15 -17.72 9.19
CA ALA A 85 -6.07 -18.70 9.12
C ALA A 85 -5.96 -19.54 10.38
N VAL A 86 -6.09 -18.94 11.58
CA VAL A 86 -6.07 -19.64 12.85
C VAL A 86 -7.27 -20.58 13.00
N SER A 87 -8.47 -20.18 12.53
CA SER A 87 -9.67 -21.01 12.58
C SER A 87 -9.77 -22.07 11.48
N GLY A 88 -8.91 -21.99 10.45
CA GLY A 88 -8.96 -22.87 9.28
C GLY A 88 -10.07 -22.52 8.29
N ASP A 89 -10.60 -21.29 8.34
CA ASP A 89 -11.73 -20.80 7.55
C ASP A 89 -11.31 -19.78 6.48
N LEU A 90 -10.09 -19.90 5.94
CA LEU A 90 -9.64 -19.04 4.84
C LEU A 90 -10.56 -19.20 3.60
N PRO A 91 -10.81 -18.11 2.84
CA PRO A 91 -11.50 -18.20 1.56
C PRO A 91 -10.65 -18.96 0.52
N ASP A 92 -11.20 -19.23 -0.65
CA ASP A 92 -10.46 -19.92 -1.72
C ASP A 92 -9.42 -19.01 -2.37
N ILE A 93 -9.75 -17.72 -2.52
CA ILE A 93 -8.87 -16.69 -3.11
C ILE A 93 -8.68 -15.57 -2.09
N LEU A 94 -7.43 -15.22 -1.89
CA LEU A 94 -6.98 -14.12 -1.03
C LEU A 94 -6.47 -12.98 -1.91
N ASP A 95 -6.95 -11.78 -1.64
CA ASP A 95 -6.33 -10.55 -2.05
C ASP A 95 -5.24 -10.19 -1.03
N LEU A 96 -4.08 -9.75 -1.45
CA LEU A 96 -2.95 -9.52 -0.54
C LEU A 96 -2.04 -8.40 -1.02
N ASP A 97 -1.55 -7.58 -0.11
CA ASP A 97 -0.47 -6.65 -0.40
C ASP A 97 0.81 -7.45 -0.69
N GLY A 98 1.44 -7.21 -1.84
CA GLY A 98 2.55 -8.00 -2.36
C GLY A 98 3.64 -8.37 -1.34
N PRO A 99 4.14 -7.45 -0.50
CA PRO A 99 5.18 -7.76 0.48
C PRO A 99 4.73 -8.68 1.63
N VAL A 100 3.42 -8.90 1.80
CA VAL A 100 2.88 -9.84 2.78
C VAL A 100 2.92 -11.29 2.26
N MET A 101 2.97 -11.47 0.94
CA MET A 101 2.94 -12.78 0.29
C MET A 101 4.00 -13.76 0.86
N PRO A 102 5.28 -13.39 1.04
CA PRO A 102 6.27 -14.33 1.56
C PRO A 102 5.91 -14.86 2.96
N ASN A 103 5.31 -14.01 3.82
CA ASN A 103 4.84 -14.44 5.14
C ASN A 103 3.71 -15.46 5.04
N TRP A 104 2.73 -15.21 4.16
CA TRP A 104 1.59 -16.11 4.02
C TRP A 104 1.94 -17.43 3.33
N ALA A 105 2.90 -17.39 2.38
CA ALA A 105 3.45 -18.61 1.78
C ALA A 105 4.25 -19.44 2.81
N TRP A 106 5.11 -18.80 3.59
CA TRP A 106 5.89 -19.44 4.65
C TRP A 106 4.99 -20.02 5.76
N ALA A 107 3.93 -19.31 6.16
CA ALA A 107 2.96 -19.78 7.15
C ALA A 107 2.01 -20.88 6.63
N GLY A 108 2.08 -21.23 5.35
CA GLY A 108 1.24 -22.26 4.74
C GLY A 108 -0.20 -21.80 4.48
N TYR A 109 -0.45 -20.52 4.36
CA TYR A 109 -1.79 -19.98 4.04
C TYR A 109 -2.07 -20.01 2.54
N LEU A 110 -1.02 -19.92 1.70
CA LEU A 110 -1.11 -19.92 0.25
C LEU A 110 -0.62 -21.25 -0.34
N ALA A 111 -1.24 -21.66 -1.44
CA ALA A 111 -0.74 -22.68 -2.34
C ALA A 111 -0.03 -22.03 -3.53
N PRO A 112 0.98 -22.70 -4.15
CA PRO A 112 1.54 -22.25 -5.40
C PRO A 112 0.44 -22.09 -6.46
N LEU A 113 0.51 -21.00 -7.24
CA LEU A 113 -0.40 -20.76 -8.36
C LEU A 113 -0.10 -21.72 -9.51
N THR A 114 -1.17 -22.13 -10.17
CA THR A 114 -1.12 -22.90 -11.41
C THR A 114 -1.80 -22.08 -12.51
N ILE A 115 -1.05 -21.14 -13.07
CA ILE A 115 -1.48 -20.31 -14.22
C ILE A 115 -0.67 -20.70 -15.47
N SER A 116 -1.12 -20.28 -16.64
CA SER A 116 -0.41 -20.53 -17.90
C SER A 116 0.95 -19.82 -17.92
N SER A 117 1.96 -20.46 -18.47
CA SER A 117 3.29 -19.87 -18.63
C SER A 117 3.30 -18.61 -19.51
N GLU A 118 2.35 -18.52 -20.44
CA GLU A 118 2.14 -17.34 -21.27
C GLU A 118 1.72 -16.15 -20.41
N LEU A 119 0.72 -16.32 -19.55
CA LEU A 119 0.28 -15.28 -18.63
C LEU A 119 1.41 -14.92 -17.64
N GLU A 120 2.05 -15.91 -17.01
CA GLU A 120 3.15 -15.67 -16.06
C GLU A 120 4.28 -14.84 -16.68
N THR A 121 4.61 -15.11 -17.94
CA THR A 121 5.65 -14.37 -18.67
C THR A 121 5.22 -12.94 -19.02
N SER A 122 3.94 -12.71 -19.28
CA SER A 122 3.41 -11.39 -19.66
C SER A 122 3.29 -10.41 -18.51
N ILE A 123 3.24 -10.90 -17.27
CA ILE A 123 3.12 -10.06 -16.07
C ILE A 123 4.49 -9.46 -15.73
N ILE A 124 4.53 -8.17 -15.39
CA ILE A 124 5.74 -7.50 -14.91
C ILE A 124 6.21 -8.10 -13.58
N ASP A 125 7.52 -8.07 -13.32
CA ASP A 125 8.11 -8.75 -12.15
C ASP A 125 7.60 -8.23 -10.81
N SER A 126 7.32 -6.92 -10.71
CA SER A 126 6.80 -6.28 -9.50
C SER A 126 5.40 -6.75 -9.09
N ALA A 127 4.63 -7.29 -10.05
CA ALA A 127 3.28 -7.81 -9.82
C ALA A 127 3.25 -9.35 -9.66
N LYS A 128 4.40 -10.00 -9.50
CA LYS A 128 4.55 -11.44 -9.26
C LYS A 128 5.11 -11.72 -7.86
N GLY A 129 4.44 -12.57 -7.11
CA GLY A 129 4.88 -12.98 -5.78
C GLY A 129 5.53 -14.37 -5.81
N TYR A 130 6.86 -14.40 -5.76
CA TYR A 130 7.62 -15.66 -5.67
C TYR A 130 8.09 -15.91 -4.25
N TRP A 131 7.96 -17.16 -3.80
CA TRP A 131 8.55 -17.65 -2.58
C TRP A 131 9.18 -19.02 -2.82
N ASN A 132 10.44 -19.18 -2.43
CA ASN A 132 11.20 -20.45 -2.57
C ASN A 132 11.13 -21.06 -4.00
N GLY A 133 11.16 -20.20 -5.02
CA GLY A 133 11.15 -20.60 -6.43
C GLY A 133 9.79 -20.95 -7.02
N ALA A 134 8.69 -20.85 -6.25
CA ALA A 134 7.33 -21.03 -6.74
C ALA A 134 6.57 -19.70 -6.75
N LEU A 135 5.66 -19.55 -7.72
CA LEU A 135 4.75 -18.41 -7.82
C LEU A 135 3.54 -18.63 -6.90
N TYR A 136 3.22 -17.67 -6.04
CA TYR A 136 2.11 -17.74 -5.08
C TYR A 136 1.04 -16.68 -5.31
N SER A 137 1.39 -15.58 -5.97
CA SER A 137 0.44 -14.52 -6.25
C SER A 137 0.77 -13.73 -7.51
N VAL A 138 -0.26 -13.12 -8.09
CA VAL A 138 -0.16 -12.20 -9.23
C VAL A 138 -1.08 -11.00 -9.01
N GLY A 139 -0.61 -9.81 -9.37
CA GLY A 139 -1.36 -8.56 -9.26
C GLY A 139 -1.92 -8.06 -10.58
N PRO A 140 -3.10 -7.44 -10.59
CA PRO A 140 -3.70 -6.89 -11.81
C PRO A 140 -3.05 -5.59 -12.27
N TYR A 141 -2.35 -4.92 -11.38
CA TYR A 141 -1.74 -3.62 -11.61
C TYR A 141 -0.46 -3.46 -10.80
N ASP A 142 0.32 -2.48 -11.16
CA ASP A 142 1.35 -1.92 -10.31
C ASP A 142 1.12 -0.41 -10.13
N THR A 143 1.81 0.18 -9.19
CA THR A 143 1.68 1.60 -8.88
C THR A 143 3.01 2.17 -8.41
N SER A 144 3.13 3.49 -8.49
CA SER A 144 4.29 4.23 -8.02
C SER A 144 3.87 5.47 -7.23
N LEU A 145 4.65 5.79 -6.23
CA LEU A 145 4.57 7.11 -5.61
C LEU A 145 5.24 8.16 -6.50
N CYS A 146 4.86 9.42 -6.30
CA CYS A 146 5.41 10.57 -6.99
C CYS A 146 5.27 11.83 -6.11
N LEU A 147 5.88 12.92 -6.51
CA LEU A 147 5.59 14.24 -5.98
C LEU A 147 4.58 14.93 -6.90
N LEU A 148 3.46 15.37 -6.35
CA LEU A 148 2.52 16.27 -7.03
C LEU A 148 2.85 17.71 -6.64
N ALA A 149 2.84 18.64 -7.59
CA ALA A 149 3.08 20.03 -7.29
C ALA A 149 2.18 20.96 -8.12
N ARG A 150 1.82 22.08 -7.54
CA ARG A 150 1.14 23.17 -8.25
C ARG A 150 2.15 23.86 -9.18
N ARG A 151 1.89 23.84 -10.50
CA ARG A 151 2.76 24.49 -11.50
C ARG A 151 2.96 25.96 -11.20
N SER A 152 1.89 26.67 -10.88
CA SER A 152 1.93 28.09 -10.56
C SER A 152 2.86 28.40 -9.38
N ALA A 153 2.88 27.54 -8.34
CA ALA A 153 3.78 27.71 -7.20
C ALA A 153 5.25 27.45 -7.57
N ILE A 154 5.52 26.42 -8.37
CA ILE A 154 6.88 26.15 -8.88
C ILE A 154 7.39 27.31 -9.77
N GLU A 155 6.54 27.84 -10.63
CA GLU A 155 6.89 28.97 -11.50
C GLU A 155 7.10 30.27 -10.71
N GLU A 156 6.29 30.52 -9.67
CA GLU A 156 6.43 31.70 -8.79
C GLU A 156 7.76 31.70 -8.05
N THR A 157 8.23 30.54 -7.59
CA THR A 157 9.53 30.43 -6.91
C THR A 157 10.71 30.41 -7.87
N GLY A 158 10.49 30.11 -9.15
CA GLY A 158 11.56 29.98 -10.15
C GLY A 158 12.46 28.77 -9.97
N VAL A 159 12.10 27.81 -9.10
CA VAL A 159 12.86 26.57 -8.95
C VAL A 159 12.74 25.70 -10.19
N ARG A 160 13.78 24.92 -10.45
CA ARG A 160 13.81 24.02 -11.61
C ARG A 160 12.74 22.93 -11.47
N VAL A 161 11.99 22.65 -12.53
CA VAL A 161 11.13 21.45 -12.59
C VAL A 161 12.02 20.22 -12.80
N PRO A 162 11.96 19.18 -11.91
CA PRO A 162 12.71 17.95 -12.09
C PRO A 162 12.08 17.08 -13.18
N THR A 163 12.90 16.21 -13.77
CA THR A 163 12.47 15.21 -14.75
C THR A 163 13.00 13.83 -14.37
N VAL A 164 12.47 12.75 -14.93
CA VAL A 164 12.99 11.39 -14.73
C VAL A 164 14.48 11.30 -15.08
N ALA A 165 14.91 11.94 -16.17
CA ALA A 165 16.33 11.98 -16.55
C ALA A 165 17.20 12.83 -15.61
N ARG A 166 16.60 13.76 -14.88
CA ARG A 166 17.28 14.66 -13.94
C ARG A 166 16.39 14.97 -12.73
N PRO A 167 16.26 14.04 -11.77
CA PRO A 167 15.59 14.29 -10.50
C PRO A 167 16.18 15.49 -9.76
N TRP A 168 15.49 16.02 -8.76
CA TRP A 168 16.13 16.93 -7.83
C TRP A 168 17.18 16.17 -7.00
N THR A 169 18.31 16.81 -6.78
CA THR A 169 19.22 16.44 -5.69
C THR A 169 18.60 16.87 -4.36
N ARG A 170 19.16 16.37 -3.24
CA ARG A 170 18.76 16.81 -1.92
C ARG A 170 18.81 18.34 -1.77
N ASP A 171 19.94 18.98 -2.16
CA ASP A 171 20.11 20.41 -2.00
C ASP A 171 19.10 21.22 -2.87
N GLU A 172 18.80 20.74 -4.09
CA GLU A 172 17.78 21.36 -4.94
C GLU A 172 16.37 21.22 -4.32
N PHE A 173 16.07 20.07 -3.69
CA PHE A 173 14.78 19.83 -3.04
C PHE A 173 14.63 20.65 -1.75
N ASP A 174 15.67 20.69 -0.91
CA ASP A 174 15.69 21.49 0.31
C ASP A 174 15.52 22.98 -0.02
N HIS A 175 16.17 23.47 -1.11
CA HIS A 175 15.96 24.82 -1.63
C HIS A 175 14.51 25.03 -2.11
N ALA A 176 13.96 24.09 -2.90
CA ALA A 176 12.58 24.18 -3.38
C ALA A 176 11.57 24.25 -2.23
N LEU A 177 11.75 23.42 -1.21
CA LEU A 177 10.90 23.44 0.00
C LEU A 177 11.01 24.78 0.75
N GLY A 178 12.21 25.33 0.86
CA GLY A 178 12.42 26.66 1.47
C GLY A 178 11.70 27.78 0.72
N GLU A 179 11.81 27.81 -0.62
CA GLU A 179 11.14 28.81 -1.46
C GLU A 179 9.60 28.63 -1.42
N LEU A 180 9.11 27.40 -1.51
CA LEU A 180 7.67 27.11 -1.43
C LEU A 180 7.10 27.45 -0.03
N GLY A 181 7.86 27.19 1.03
CA GLY A 181 7.47 27.53 2.40
C GLY A 181 7.47 29.06 2.70
N ALA A 182 8.16 29.84 1.87
CA ALA A 182 8.14 31.31 1.96
C ALA A 182 6.90 31.93 1.30
N LEU A 183 6.14 31.17 0.50
CA LEU A 183 4.92 31.65 -0.15
C LEU A 183 3.78 31.76 0.87
N THR A 184 3.38 32.97 1.21
CA THR A 184 2.44 33.25 2.31
C THR A 184 1.00 32.78 2.08
N GLN A 185 0.65 32.38 0.86
CA GLN A 185 -0.66 31.81 0.52
C GLN A 185 -0.78 30.33 0.91
N TYR A 186 0.32 29.66 1.31
CA TYR A 186 0.32 28.27 1.75
C TYR A 186 0.64 28.16 3.25
N GLU A 187 0.09 27.16 3.90
CA GLU A 187 0.34 26.87 5.33
C GLU A 187 1.67 26.16 5.54
N TYR A 188 2.04 25.27 4.61
CA TYR A 188 3.28 24.47 4.59
C TYR A 188 3.79 24.34 3.15
N ALA A 189 5.05 23.95 2.98
CA ALA A 189 5.66 23.70 1.66
C ALA A 189 5.16 22.39 1.03
N ILE A 190 4.92 21.37 1.84
CA ILE A 190 4.59 20.03 1.38
C ILE A 190 3.69 19.28 2.37
N ASP A 191 2.77 18.48 1.83
CA ASP A 191 2.09 17.40 2.55
C ASP A 191 2.84 16.09 2.33
N MET A 192 3.34 15.49 3.40
CA MET A 192 4.06 14.21 3.39
C MET A 192 3.14 13.01 3.66
N SER A 193 1.83 13.20 3.80
CA SER A 193 0.86 12.13 4.10
C SER A 193 1.11 11.39 5.43
N VAL A 194 1.71 12.05 6.43
CA VAL A 194 2.05 11.39 7.70
C VAL A 194 0.83 11.04 8.56
N ALA A 195 -0.36 11.52 8.22
CA ALA A 195 -1.61 11.11 8.85
C ALA A 195 -2.08 9.72 8.38
N ASP A 196 -1.59 9.23 7.24
CA ASP A 196 -1.95 7.93 6.72
C ASP A 196 -1.30 6.82 7.58
N GLY A 197 -2.03 5.73 7.74
CA GLY A 197 -1.68 4.63 8.64
C GLY A 197 -1.22 3.37 7.91
N ALA A 198 -1.14 2.28 8.66
CA ALA A 198 -0.81 0.95 8.17
C ALA A 198 0.51 0.92 7.37
N GLU A 199 0.50 0.35 6.16
CA GLU A 199 1.67 0.19 5.31
C GLU A 199 2.22 1.49 4.72
N TRP A 200 1.57 2.64 4.91
CA TRP A 200 2.00 3.89 4.30
C TRP A 200 3.45 4.26 4.65
N TRP A 201 3.82 4.19 5.93
CA TRP A 201 5.12 4.65 6.38
C TRP A 201 6.30 3.85 5.80
N PRO A 202 6.33 2.51 5.85
CA PRO A 202 7.38 1.77 5.18
C PRO A 202 7.30 1.89 3.64
N TYR A 203 6.10 1.93 3.06
CA TYR A 203 5.92 2.07 1.62
C TYR A 203 6.43 3.41 1.09
N ALA A 204 6.13 4.52 1.80
CA ALA A 204 6.44 5.86 1.35
C ALA A 204 7.86 6.30 1.73
N TYR A 205 8.35 5.95 2.92
CA TYR A 205 9.56 6.56 3.45
C TYR A 205 10.78 5.63 3.48
N ALA A 206 10.61 4.31 3.39
CA ALA A 206 11.76 3.42 3.22
C ALA A 206 12.54 3.67 1.90
N PRO A 207 11.91 3.99 0.76
CA PRO A 207 12.65 4.38 -0.44
C PRO A 207 13.48 5.66 -0.26
N MET A 208 12.99 6.62 0.53
CA MET A 208 13.79 7.81 0.86
C MET A 208 15.00 7.42 1.72
N LEU A 209 14.82 6.58 2.75
CA LEU A 209 15.92 6.01 3.55
C LEU A 209 16.95 5.32 2.64
N GLN A 210 16.50 4.54 1.64
CA GLN A 210 17.37 3.85 0.69
C GLN A 210 18.11 4.85 -0.21
N SER A 211 17.49 5.95 -0.60
CA SER A 211 18.13 7.02 -1.35
C SER A 211 19.22 7.75 -0.54
N PHE A 212 19.15 7.74 0.80
CA PHE A 212 20.25 8.16 1.68
C PHE A 212 21.35 7.11 1.78
N GLY A 213 21.06 5.83 1.50
CA GLY A 213 22.02 4.71 1.59
C GLY A 213 21.79 3.77 2.76
N GLY A 214 20.72 3.96 3.54
CA GLY A 214 20.24 2.97 4.53
C GLY A 214 19.30 1.95 3.90
N ASP A 215 18.77 1.03 4.69
CA ASP A 215 17.66 0.14 4.31
C ASP A 215 16.94 -0.37 5.58
N LEU A 216 15.80 -1.01 5.39
CA LEU A 216 15.07 -1.68 6.47
C LEU A 216 15.78 -2.92 6.98
N ILE A 217 16.53 -3.62 6.11
CA ILE A 217 17.19 -4.90 6.35
C ILE A 217 18.25 -5.15 5.27
N ASP A 218 19.19 -6.01 5.52
CA ASP A 218 20.08 -6.54 4.49
C ASP A 218 19.27 -7.26 3.39
N ARG A 219 19.35 -6.74 2.16
CA ARG A 219 18.61 -7.32 1.01
C ARG A 219 19.28 -8.55 0.41
N THR A 220 20.48 -8.90 0.85
CA THR A 220 21.20 -10.05 0.28
C THR A 220 20.68 -11.38 0.80
N ASP A 221 20.27 -11.43 2.07
CA ASP A 221 19.80 -12.64 2.73
C ASP A 221 18.70 -12.44 3.77
N PHE A 222 18.28 -11.18 4.00
CA PHE A 222 17.28 -10.80 4.98
C PHE A 222 17.58 -11.25 6.42
N SER A 223 18.88 -11.33 6.78
CA SER A 223 19.30 -11.90 8.06
C SER A 223 19.42 -10.87 9.18
N THR A 224 19.60 -9.58 8.88
CA THR A 224 19.83 -8.53 9.87
C THR A 224 19.40 -7.15 9.38
N ALA A 225 18.86 -6.35 10.29
CA ALA A 225 18.62 -4.91 10.09
C ALA A 225 19.80 -4.05 10.59
N LYS A 226 20.69 -4.63 11.41
CA LYS A 226 21.88 -3.92 11.91
C LYS A 226 22.86 -3.60 10.80
N GLY A 227 23.35 -2.37 10.82
CA GLY A 227 24.23 -1.85 9.78
C GLY A 227 23.50 -1.32 8.55
N PHE A 228 22.16 -1.45 8.50
CA PHE A 228 21.28 -0.95 7.45
C PHE A 228 20.28 0.06 8.01
N LEU A 229 19.38 -0.36 8.89
CA LEU A 229 18.37 0.52 9.49
C LEU A 229 18.97 1.49 10.53
N ASN A 230 20.07 1.13 11.14
CA ASN A 230 20.78 1.98 12.12
C ASN A 230 22.15 2.49 11.64
N ALA A 231 22.42 2.41 10.34
CA ALA A 231 23.61 2.96 9.71
C ALA A 231 23.68 4.50 9.86
N PRO A 232 24.86 5.10 9.69
CA PRO A 232 24.98 6.56 9.67
C PRO A 232 24.06 7.23 8.64
N GLU A 233 23.85 6.60 7.51
CA GLU A 233 22.97 7.03 6.43
C GLU A 233 21.50 7.04 6.87
N ALA A 234 21.07 6.04 7.64
CA ALA A 234 19.73 5.99 8.23
C ALA A 234 19.53 7.09 9.28
N VAL A 235 20.56 7.38 10.07
CA VAL A 235 20.54 8.50 11.02
C VAL A 235 20.45 9.84 10.27
N ALA A 236 21.16 9.98 9.15
CA ALA A 236 21.08 11.17 8.30
C ALA A 236 19.69 11.35 7.70
N TRP A 237 19.07 10.25 7.21
CA TRP A 237 17.67 10.25 6.77
C TRP A 237 16.73 10.70 7.89
N GLY A 238 16.80 10.09 9.06
CA GLY A 238 15.92 10.45 10.20
C GLY A 238 16.10 11.90 10.65
N THR A 239 17.32 12.44 10.58
CA THR A 239 17.62 13.83 10.87
C THR A 239 16.96 14.77 9.86
N TRP A 240 17.13 14.49 8.57
CA TRP A 240 16.52 15.26 7.50
C TRP A 240 14.98 15.15 7.55
N PHE A 241 14.43 13.94 7.67
CA PHE A 241 13.00 13.72 7.70
C PHE A 241 12.32 14.47 8.84
N ARG A 242 12.90 14.42 10.05
CA ARG A 242 12.41 15.20 11.19
C ARG A 242 12.49 16.71 10.97
N SER A 243 13.53 17.20 10.27
CA SER A 243 13.68 18.64 10.04
C SER A 243 12.54 19.22 9.21
N LEU A 244 11.92 18.46 8.31
CA LEU A 244 10.73 18.91 7.54
C LEU A 244 9.61 19.42 8.47
N PHE A 245 9.41 18.76 9.58
CA PHE A 245 8.37 19.09 10.57
C PHE A 245 8.85 20.12 11.60
N ALA A 246 10.10 20.00 12.04
CA ALA A 246 10.69 20.89 13.03
C ALA A 246 10.87 22.32 12.50
N ASP A 247 11.17 22.44 11.21
CA ASP A 247 11.37 23.72 10.52
C ASP A 247 10.07 24.27 9.94
N GLY A 248 8.93 23.58 10.14
CA GLY A 248 7.61 24.02 9.70
C GLY A 248 7.39 23.93 8.19
N LEU A 249 8.15 23.08 7.48
CA LEU A 249 7.97 22.84 6.03
C LEU A 249 6.83 21.85 5.75
N ALA A 250 6.53 20.95 6.70
CA ALA A 250 5.44 20.00 6.63
C ALA A 250 4.65 19.94 7.94
N SER A 251 3.36 19.63 7.88
CA SER A 251 2.51 19.43 9.07
C SER A 251 2.76 18.05 9.69
N GLN A 252 2.85 17.98 11.03
CA GLN A 252 2.81 16.69 11.76
C GLN A 252 1.40 16.08 11.84
N THR A 253 0.37 16.89 11.56
CA THR A 253 -1.04 16.50 11.64
C THR A 253 -1.79 17.00 10.41
N PRO A 254 -1.35 16.61 9.18
CA PRO A 254 -2.07 16.99 7.97
C PRO A 254 -3.45 16.33 7.96
N ALA A 255 -4.33 16.86 7.13
CA ALA A 255 -5.59 16.18 6.83
C ALA A 255 -5.31 14.87 6.07
N THR A 256 -6.10 13.84 6.35
CA THR A 256 -5.96 12.55 5.65
C THR A 256 -6.30 12.68 4.17
N ASP A 257 -5.82 11.73 3.38
CA ASP A 257 -6.21 11.56 1.97
C ASP A 257 -5.84 12.76 1.07
N GLY A 258 -4.78 13.54 1.44
CA GLY A 258 -4.29 14.68 0.67
C GLY A 258 -5.22 15.90 0.65
N GLN A 259 -6.13 16.00 1.62
CA GLN A 259 -7.11 17.11 1.65
C GLN A 259 -6.45 18.48 1.78
N ASP A 260 -5.29 18.58 2.43
CA ASP A 260 -4.59 19.87 2.52
C ASP A 260 -4.07 20.33 1.16
N PHE A 261 -3.60 19.41 0.31
CA PHE A 261 -3.24 19.71 -1.07
C PHE A 261 -4.47 20.07 -1.91
N LEU A 262 -5.52 19.24 -1.87
CA LEU A 262 -6.74 19.44 -2.66
C LEU A 262 -7.50 20.73 -2.30
N GLN A 263 -7.36 21.20 -1.06
CA GLN A 263 -7.90 22.49 -0.60
C GLN A 263 -6.97 23.68 -0.88
N GLY A 264 -5.80 23.45 -1.49
CA GLY A 264 -4.85 24.49 -1.83
C GLY A 264 -4.08 25.07 -0.64
N LYS A 265 -4.02 24.36 0.51
CA LYS A 265 -3.25 24.80 1.69
C LYS A 265 -1.76 24.54 1.57
N VAL A 266 -1.37 23.56 0.75
CA VAL A 266 0.02 23.23 0.46
C VAL A 266 0.23 23.16 -1.06
N PRO A 267 1.40 23.60 -1.58
CA PRO A 267 1.67 23.58 -3.01
C PRO A 267 2.24 22.25 -3.52
N MET A 268 2.71 21.37 -2.63
CA MET A 268 3.32 20.09 -2.98
C MET A 268 2.76 18.97 -2.12
N TYR A 269 2.68 17.75 -2.70
CA TYR A 269 2.09 16.59 -2.05
C TYR A 269 2.84 15.31 -2.45
N TYR A 270 3.31 14.54 -1.48
CA TYR A 270 3.91 13.23 -1.70
C TYR A 270 2.83 12.16 -1.65
N ALA A 271 2.52 11.57 -2.80
CA ALA A 271 1.37 10.69 -2.99
C ALA A 271 1.62 9.61 -4.04
N GLY A 272 0.64 8.74 -4.23
CA GLY A 272 0.64 7.77 -5.31
C GLY A 272 -0.07 8.26 -6.57
N GLY A 273 0.16 7.55 -7.67
CA GLY A 273 -0.46 7.83 -8.97
C GLY A 273 -1.98 7.92 -8.92
N TRP A 274 -2.63 7.20 -8.00
CA TRP A 274 -4.09 7.24 -7.77
C TRP A 274 -4.61 8.60 -7.29
N LYS A 275 -3.74 9.56 -6.93
CA LYS A 275 -4.13 10.92 -6.56
C LYS A 275 -4.03 11.92 -7.71
N VAL A 276 -3.40 11.55 -8.81
CA VAL A 276 -3.15 12.46 -9.94
C VAL A 276 -4.46 12.93 -10.57
N LEU A 277 -5.35 12.00 -10.95
CA LEU A 277 -6.61 12.35 -11.62
C LEU A 277 -7.49 13.25 -10.75
N GLN A 278 -7.65 12.94 -9.47
CA GLN A 278 -8.39 13.76 -8.53
C GLN A 278 -7.78 15.17 -8.39
N SER A 279 -6.45 15.26 -8.37
CA SER A 279 -5.75 16.55 -8.30
C SER A 279 -5.93 17.36 -9.57
N GLN A 280 -5.88 16.70 -10.74
CA GLN A 280 -6.11 17.33 -12.04
C GLN A 280 -7.56 17.77 -12.22
N GLU A 281 -8.52 17.01 -11.71
CA GLU A 281 -9.94 17.43 -11.67
C GLU A 281 -10.12 18.69 -10.82
N THR A 282 -9.42 18.77 -9.69
CA THR A 282 -9.52 19.91 -8.75
C THR A 282 -8.90 21.19 -9.31
N PHE A 283 -7.70 21.08 -9.91
CA PHE A 283 -6.91 22.26 -10.26
C PHE A 283 -6.75 22.49 -11.78
N GLY A 284 -7.09 21.49 -12.59
CA GLY A 284 -6.78 21.47 -14.01
C GLY A 284 -5.52 20.65 -14.31
N GLN A 285 -5.53 19.94 -15.44
CA GLN A 285 -4.44 19.05 -15.85
C GLN A 285 -3.08 19.78 -15.97
N GLU A 286 -3.08 20.97 -16.57
CA GLU A 286 -1.88 21.76 -16.77
C GLU A 286 -1.29 22.31 -15.46
N GLU A 287 -2.11 22.46 -14.43
CA GLU A 287 -1.69 22.98 -13.13
C GLU A 287 -1.03 21.94 -12.23
N VAL A 288 -1.28 20.65 -12.46
CA VAL A 288 -0.73 19.57 -11.65
C VAL A 288 0.50 18.97 -12.34
N LEU A 289 1.67 19.22 -11.75
CA LEU A 289 2.92 18.56 -12.13
C LEU A 289 3.02 17.20 -11.43
N VAL A 290 3.38 16.17 -12.19
CA VAL A 290 3.78 14.86 -11.68
C VAL A 290 5.30 14.78 -11.75
N LEU A 291 5.95 14.76 -10.60
CA LEU A 291 7.39 14.91 -10.48
C LEU A 291 8.04 13.62 -9.94
N PRO A 292 9.27 13.30 -10.41
CA PRO A 292 10.01 12.13 -9.92
C PRO A 292 10.45 12.30 -8.46
N PRO A 293 10.83 11.18 -7.79
CA PRO A 293 11.42 11.24 -6.46
C PRO A 293 12.77 11.99 -6.45
N VAL A 294 13.20 12.30 -5.23
CA VAL A 294 14.45 13.04 -5.00
C VAL A 294 15.64 12.08 -4.89
N ASP A 295 16.78 12.45 -5.45
CA ASP A 295 18.05 11.77 -5.21
C ASP A 295 18.75 12.36 -3.98
N PHE A 296 18.72 11.58 -2.88
CA PHE A 296 19.39 11.94 -1.62
C PHE A 296 20.86 11.51 -1.57
N GLY A 297 21.45 11.08 -2.69
CA GLY A 297 22.87 10.80 -2.85
C GLY A 297 23.23 9.34 -3.20
N ARG A 298 22.24 8.45 -3.22
CA ARG A 298 22.40 7.05 -3.65
C ARG A 298 21.44 6.63 -4.76
N GLY A 299 20.97 7.60 -5.54
CA GLY A 299 19.95 7.44 -6.54
C GLY A 299 18.56 7.82 -6.02
N ALA A 300 17.72 8.26 -6.92
CA ALA A 300 16.32 8.53 -6.61
C ALA A 300 15.57 7.21 -6.47
N HIS A 301 14.77 7.06 -5.43
CA HIS A 301 13.96 5.87 -5.19
C HIS A 301 12.56 6.24 -4.74
N VAL A 302 11.58 5.42 -5.12
CA VAL A 302 10.17 5.60 -4.76
C VAL A 302 9.52 4.26 -4.46
N GLY A 303 8.48 4.25 -3.65
CA GLY A 303 7.71 3.04 -3.37
C GLY A 303 6.95 2.58 -4.60
N GLY A 304 7.04 1.27 -4.88
CA GLY A 304 6.29 0.57 -5.90
C GLY A 304 5.65 -0.70 -5.33
N GLY A 305 4.85 -1.36 -6.13
CA GLY A 305 4.19 -2.60 -5.77
C GLY A 305 2.68 -2.44 -5.67
N SER A 306 2.01 -3.57 -5.60
CA SER A 306 0.57 -3.64 -5.75
C SER A 306 -0.06 -4.70 -4.85
N TRP A 307 -1.38 -4.70 -4.83
CA TRP A 307 -2.17 -5.82 -4.34
C TRP A 307 -2.18 -6.94 -5.38
N GLN A 308 -2.22 -8.18 -4.88
CA GLN A 308 -2.10 -9.38 -5.68
C GLN A 308 -3.14 -10.41 -5.23
N TRP A 309 -3.44 -11.39 -6.08
CA TRP A 309 -4.31 -12.51 -5.77
C TRP A 309 -3.52 -13.80 -5.62
N GLY A 310 -3.84 -14.55 -4.57
CA GLY A 310 -3.29 -15.88 -4.31
C GLY A 310 -4.38 -16.89 -3.99
N VAL A 311 -4.09 -18.15 -4.18
CA VAL A 311 -4.98 -19.26 -3.85
C VAL A 311 -4.65 -19.77 -2.44
N SER A 312 -5.68 -19.93 -1.60
CA SER A 312 -5.54 -20.51 -0.26
C SER A 312 -5.09 -21.97 -0.31
N ALA A 313 -4.16 -22.34 0.56
CA ALA A 313 -3.75 -23.72 0.73
C ALA A 313 -4.89 -24.64 1.21
N THR A 314 -5.96 -24.07 1.79
CA THR A 314 -7.14 -24.81 2.27
C THR A 314 -8.30 -24.81 1.26
N SER A 315 -8.12 -24.22 0.08
CA SER A 315 -9.13 -24.22 -0.98
C SER A 315 -9.53 -25.65 -1.34
N ARG A 316 -10.84 -25.89 -1.42
CA ARG A 316 -11.38 -27.17 -1.85
C ARG A 316 -11.51 -27.28 -3.37
N ASN A 317 -11.33 -26.16 -4.09
CA ASN A 317 -11.42 -26.10 -5.54
C ASN A 317 -10.32 -25.18 -6.11
N PRO A 318 -9.02 -25.53 -5.88
CA PRO A 318 -7.91 -24.68 -6.32
C PRO A 318 -7.84 -24.50 -7.85
N GLU A 319 -8.32 -25.49 -8.63
CA GLU A 319 -8.37 -25.36 -10.08
C GLU A 319 -9.34 -24.24 -10.53
N ALA A 320 -10.54 -24.16 -9.90
CA ALA A 320 -11.48 -23.10 -10.20
C ALA A 320 -10.95 -21.72 -9.75
N ALA A 321 -10.25 -21.67 -8.60
CA ALA A 321 -9.63 -20.46 -8.11
C ALA A 321 -8.54 -19.94 -9.07
N ASN A 322 -7.64 -20.81 -9.55
CA ASN A 322 -6.63 -20.44 -10.55
C ASN A 322 -7.27 -19.97 -11.88
N ARG A 323 -8.30 -20.68 -12.39
CA ARG A 323 -9.02 -20.24 -13.60
C ARG A 323 -9.67 -18.87 -13.42
N PHE A 324 -10.19 -18.55 -12.22
CA PHE A 324 -10.76 -17.23 -11.97
C PHE A 324 -9.69 -16.15 -11.89
N ILE A 325 -8.53 -16.42 -11.29
CA ILE A 325 -7.38 -15.49 -11.30
C ILE A 325 -6.94 -15.22 -12.76
N GLU A 326 -6.76 -16.25 -13.59
CA GLU A 326 -6.44 -16.05 -15.01
C GLU A 326 -7.51 -15.24 -15.74
N PHE A 327 -8.78 -15.39 -15.38
CA PHE A 327 -9.87 -14.62 -15.94
C PHE A 327 -9.80 -13.14 -15.56
N LEU A 328 -9.46 -12.83 -14.30
CA LEU A 328 -9.23 -11.47 -13.81
C LEU A 328 -8.03 -10.78 -14.49
N MET A 329 -7.05 -11.57 -14.93
CA MET A 329 -5.83 -11.09 -15.59
C MET A 329 -5.98 -10.84 -17.09
N GLN A 330 -7.21 -10.94 -17.66
CA GLN A 330 -7.46 -10.59 -19.05
C GLN A 330 -7.40 -9.08 -19.26
N ASP A 331 -6.88 -8.62 -20.40
CA ASP A 331 -6.70 -7.20 -20.74
C ASP A 331 -7.97 -6.37 -20.47
N GLU A 332 -9.16 -6.91 -20.75
CA GLU A 332 -10.44 -6.23 -20.49
C GLU A 332 -10.57 -5.76 -19.03
N TYR A 333 -10.19 -6.61 -18.06
CA TYR A 333 -10.30 -6.27 -16.63
C TYR A 333 -9.13 -5.44 -16.16
N LEU A 334 -7.92 -5.69 -16.66
CA LEU A 334 -6.74 -4.89 -16.35
C LEU A 334 -6.92 -3.44 -16.79
N VAL A 335 -7.47 -3.22 -17.99
CA VAL A 335 -7.81 -1.87 -18.48
C VAL A 335 -8.84 -1.21 -17.57
N ARG A 336 -9.91 -1.91 -17.21
CA ARG A 336 -10.95 -1.37 -16.32
C ARG A 336 -10.40 -1.03 -14.93
N TYR A 337 -9.51 -1.86 -14.39
CA TYR A 337 -8.82 -1.54 -13.14
C TYR A 337 -8.02 -0.25 -13.27
N SER A 338 -7.18 -0.18 -14.29
CA SER A 338 -6.34 0.98 -14.54
C SER A 338 -7.15 2.28 -14.64
N ASP A 339 -8.21 2.26 -15.44
CA ASP A 339 -9.05 3.45 -15.66
C ASP A 339 -9.88 3.82 -14.42
N ALA A 340 -10.26 2.84 -13.58
CA ALA A 340 -11.05 3.09 -12.38
C ALA A 340 -10.24 3.64 -11.20
N ILE A 341 -9.00 3.20 -11.02
CA ILE A 341 -8.22 3.50 -9.80
C ILE A 341 -6.90 4.23 -10.07
N GLY A 342 -6.54 4.48 -11.33
CA GLY A 342 -5.36 5.25 -11.69
C GLY A 342 -4.03 4.52 -11.45
N ASN A 343 -4.02 3.17 -11.47
CA ASN A 343 -2.81 2.34 -11.42
C ASN A 343 -2.51 1.75 -12.79
N PHE A 344 -1.25 1.48 -13.12
CA PHE A 344 -0.91 0.94 -14.45
C PHE A 344 -1.05 -0.58 -14.50
N PRO A 345 -1.51 -1.13 -15.65
CA PRO A 345 -1.70 -2.57 -15.79
C PRO A 345 -0.42 -3.35 -15.57
N SER A 346 -0.52 -4.52 -14.93
CA SER A 346 0.61 -5.42 -14.72
C SER A 346 1.01 -6.22 -15.96
N VAL A 347 0.19 -6.19 -17.00
CA VAL A 347 0.46 -6.83 -18.29
C VAL A 347 0.65 -5.75 -19.34
N GLU A 348 1.80 -5.77 -20.03
CA GLU A 348 2.19 -4.69 -20.93
C GLU A 348 1.22 -4.49 -22.10
N SER A 349 0.61 -5.58 -22.62
CA SER A 349 -0.38 -5.49 -23.72
C SER A 349 -1.61 -4.67 -23.36
N ALA A 350 -1.99 -4.59 -22.09
CA ALA A 350 -3.14 -3.81 -21.63
C ALA A 350 -2.87 -2.30 -21.58
N THR A 351 -1.61 -1.88 -21.38
CA THR A 351 -1.24 -0.46 -21.19
C THR A 351 -1.71 0.45 -22.32
N PRO A 352 -1.47 0.17 -23.62
CA PRO A 352 -1.91 1.03 -24.72
C PRO A 352 -3.43 1.07 -24.88
N LEU A 353 -4.16 0.15 -24.25
CA LEU A 353 -5.62 0.09 -24.28
C LEU A 353 -6.29 0.95 -23.20
N THR A 354 -5.53 1.42 -22.21
CA THR A 354 -6.04 2.28 -21.13
C THR A 354 -6.22 3.72 -21.60
N GLU A 355 -7.15 4.44 -20.98
CA GLU A 355 -7.35 5.87 -21.26
C GLU A 355 -6.17 6.71 -20.70
N ASN A 356 -5.67 6.34 -19.52
CA ASN A 356 -4.76 7.18 -18.75
C ASN A 356 -3.28 6.85 -18.96
N TYR A 357 -2.93 5.61 -19.33
CA TYR A 357 -1.53 5.15 -19.48
C TYR A 357 -1.08 4.92 -20.92
N LYS A 358 -1.99 5.06 -21.89
CA LYS A 358 -1.59 5.10 -23.32
C LYS A 358 -0.62 6.27 -23.58
N ASP A 359 0.05 6.26 -24.70
CA ASP A 359 0.95 7.34 -25.10
C ASP A 359 0.27 8.72 -25.00
N GLY A 360 0.86 9.62 -24.23
CA GLY A 360 0.29 10.94 -23.95
C GLY A 360 -0.87 10.95 -22.96
N GLY A 361 -1.18 9.84 -22.33
CA GLY A 361 -2.19 9.76 -21.26
C GLY A 361 -1.76 10.54 -20.01
N ALA A 362 -2.75 10.95 -19.22
CA ALA A 362 -2.54 11.81 -18.05
C ALA A 362 -1.63 11.19 -16.97
N LEU A 363 -1.60 9.85 -16.88
CA LEU A 363 -0.82 9.09 -15.90
C LEU A 363 0.45 8.46 -16.49
N ALA A 364 0.76 8.65 -17.78
CA ALA A 364 2.00 8.14 -18.38
C ALA A 364 3.27 8.54 -17.57
N PRO A 365 3.39 9.76 -17.00
CA PRO A 365 4.52 10.12 -16.15
C PRO A 365 4.66 9.26 -14.88
N VAL A 366 3.56 8.78 -14.29
CA VAL A 366 3.59 7.91 -13.10
C VAL A 366 4.23 6.57 -13.44
N ARG A 367 3.88 5.99 -14.59
CA ARG A 367 4.50 4.75 -15.07
C ARG A 367 5.99 4.93 -15.34
N GLU A 368 6.38 6.02 -16.02
CA GLU A 368 7.80 6.35 -16.29
C GLU A 368 8.61 6.46 -14.97
N ILE A 369 8.03 7.07 -13.94
CA ILE A 369 8.61 7.16 -12.60
C ILE A 369 8.74 5.77 -11.98
N GLY A 370 7.70 4.95 -12.04
CA GLY A 370 7.70 3.58 -11.53
C GLY A 370 8.78 2.72 -12.18
N GLU A 371 8.85 2.73 -13.50
CA GLU A 371 9.86 1.97 -14.26
C GLU A 371 11.29 2.41 -13.93
N ALA A 372 11.51 3.70 -13.68
CA ALA A 372 12.85 4.24 -13.43
C ALA A 372 13.30 4.11 -11.98
N PHE A 373 12.41 4.20 -10.99
CA PHE A 373 12.78 4.46 -9.60
C PHE A 373 12.10 3.57 -8.56
N ALA A 374 11.09 2.76 -8.93
CA ALA A 374 10.35 2.00 -7.94
C ALA A 374 11.21 0.92 -7.28
N LEU A 375 11.17 0.88 -5.95
CA LEU A 375 11.75 -0.17 -5.14
C LEU A 375 10.65 -0.93 -4.39
N LEU A 376 10.70 -2.24 -4.50
CA LEU A 376 9.80 -3.11 -3.76
C LEU A 376 10.24 -3.23 -2.30
N ARG A 377 9.26 -3.39 -1.42
CA ARG A 377 9.50 -3.70 -0.02
C ARG A 377 10.18 -5.07 0.15
N PRO A 378 10.88 -5.36 1.28
CA PRO A 378 11.60 -6.63 1.46
C PRO A 378 10.72 -7.86 1.27
N ALA A 379 11.12 -8.77 0.37
CA ALA A 379 10.40 -10.02 0.10
C ALA A 379 10.81 -11.13 1.11
N THR A 380 10.50 -10.92 2.38
CA THR A 380 10.82 -11.86 3.47
C THR A 380 9.58 -12.13 4.33
N PRO A 381 9.42 -13.35 4.90
CA PRO A 381 8.33 -13.62 5.84
C PRO A 381 8.31 -12.70 7.07
N GLY A 382 9.48 -12.16 7.45
CA GLY A 382 9.60 -11.18 8.54
C GLY A 382 9.07 -9.78 8.20
N TYR A 383 8.67 -9.51 6.95
CA TYR A 383 8.32 -8.16 6.51
C TYR A 383 7.23 -7.48 7.37
N ARG A 384 6.19 -8.21 7.80
CA ARG A 384 5.12 -7.62 8.62
C ARG A 384 5.65 -7.01 9.94
N VAL A 385 6.62 -7.68 10.55
CA VAL A 385 7.29 -7.19 11.77
C VAL A 385 8.21 -6.02 11.45
N ILE A 386 8.99 -6.12 10.37
CA ILE A 386 9.85 -5.03 9.87
C ILE A 386 9.02 -3.76 9.62
N SER A 387 7.91 -3.89 8.91
CA SER A 387 6.97 -2.81 8.61
C SER A 387 6.47 -2.10 9.87
N SER A 388 5.94 -2.87 10.81
CA SER A 388 5.39 -2.33 12.08
C SER A 388 6.47 -1.64 12.94
N ILE A 389 7.67 -2.20 12.99
CA ILE A 389 8.78 -1.62 13.76
C ILE A 389 9.26 -0.32 13.10
N PHE A 390 9.39 -0.30 11.77
CA PHE A 390 9.80 0.91 11.06
C PHE A 390 8.75 2.02 11.16
N ASP A 391 7.46 1.71 10.97
CA ASP A 391 6.36 2.68 11.16
C ASP A 391 6.47 3.35 12.53
N LYS A 392 6.58 2.55 13.59
CA LYS A 392 6.74 3.08 14.95
C LYS A 392 7.99 3.94 15.09
N ALA A 393 9.14 3.47 14.64
CA ALA A 393 10.40 4.18 14.76
C ALA A 393 10.38 5.53 14.03
N ALA A 394 9.85 5.56 12.82
CA ALA A 394 9.73 6.78 12.02
C ALA A 394 8.77 7.79 12.64
N ARG A 395 7.64 7.36 13.20
CA ARG A 395 6.71 8.23 13.95
C ARG A 395 7.35 8.78 15.23
N ASP A 396 8.08 7.95 15.97
CA ASP A 396 8.79 8.38 17.18
C ASP A 396 9.85 9.45 16.85
N ILE A 397 10.57 9.29 15.72
CA ILE A 397 11.56 10.26 15.22
C ILE A 397 10.89 11.60 14.90
N VAL A 398 9.78 11.59 14.16
CA VAL A 398 9.00 12.81 13.85
C VAL A 398 8.50 13.48 15.14
N SER A 399 8.10 12.68 16.13
CA SER A 399 7.63 13.16 17.43
C SER A 399 8.76 13.65 18.36
N GLY A 400 10.04 13.59 17.93
CA GLY A 400 11.17 14.16 18.65
C GLY A 400 12.02 13.17 19.45
N ALA A 401 11.80 11.84 19.30
CA ALA A 401 12.66 10.84 19.93
C ALA A 401 14.13 10.93 19.43
N ASP A 402 15.08 10.45 20.23
CA ASP A 402 16.48 10.39 19.82
C ASP A 402 16.64 9.41 18.64
N ILE A 403 17.11 9.93 17.50
CA ILE A 403 17.12 9.23 16.22
C ILE A 403 17.98 7.96 16.30
N LYS A 404 19.21 8.11 16.81
CA LYS A 404 20.15 6.97 16.82
C LYS A 404 19.65 5.85 17.72
N SER A 405 19.20 6.15 18.93
CA SER A 405 18.71 5.15 19.86
C SER A 405 17.40 4.49 19.37
N THR A 406 16.53 5.26 18.71
CA THR A 406 15.28 4.73 18.11
C THR A 406 15.59 3.74 16.99
N LEU A 407 16.51 4.08 16.08
CA LEU A 407 16.91 3.20 14.98
C LEU A 407 17.70 1.99 15.46
N ASP A 408 18.55 2.12 16.51
CA ASP A 408 19.24 0.99 17.13
C ASP A 408 18.24 0.00 17.73
N GLN A 409 17.25 0.49 18.47
CA GLN A 409 16.22 -0.36 19.06
C GLN A 409 15.35 -1.04 17.98
N ALA A 410 15.04 -0.32 16.90
CA ALA A 410 14.30 -0.88 15.77
C ALA A 410 15.09 -2.03 15.12
N ALA A 411 16.37 -1.83 14.82
CA ALA A 411 17.23 -2.86 14.26
C ALA A 411 17.37 -4.07 15.20
N ASP A 412 17.56 -3.84 16.52
CA ASP A 412 17.63 -4.91 17.52
C ASP A 412 16.34 -5.75 17.56
N ASN A 413 15.18 -5.11 17.50
CA ASN A 413 13.88 -5.78 17.54
C ASN A 413 13.62 -6.60 16.28
N ILE A 414 13.98 -6.09 15.09
CA ILE A 414 13.90 -6.84 13.82
C ILE A 414 14.80 -8.07 13.88
N ASP A 415 16.06 -7.90 14.29
CA ASP A 415 17.01 -9.01 14.41
C ASP A 415 16.58 -10.05 15.46
N PHE A 416 15.91 -9.59 16.53
CA PHE A 416 15.34 -10.50 17.53
C PHE A 416 14.22 -11.36 16.92
N ASP A 417 13.30 -10.74 16.16
CA ASP A 417 12.21 -11.44 15.49
C ASP A 417 12.74 -12.49 14.49
N ILE A 418 13.70 -12.10 13.64
CA ILE A 418 14.33 -13.00 12.67
C ILE A 418 14.92 -14.23 13.38
N ARG A 419 15.69 -14.02 14.47
CA ARG A 419 16.28 -15.13 15.25
C ARG A 419 15.21 -16.00 15.92
N SER A 420 14.13 -15.40 16.41
CA SER A 420 13.03 -16.10 17.08
C SER A 420 12.24 -17.00 16.14
N ASN A 421 12.31 -16.73 14.83
CA ASN A 421 11.66 -17.49 13.77
C ASN A 421 12.68 -18.29 12.92
N ASP A 422 13.85 -18.68 13.51
CA ASP A 422 14.89 -19.47 12.86
C ASP A 422 15.34 -18.90 11.50
N GLY A 423 15.33 -17.55 11.36
CA GLY A 423 15.67 -16.85 10.12
C GLY A 423 14.65 -17.00 9.01
N TYR A 424 13.42 -17.38 9.34
CA TYR A 424 12.33 -17.58 8.37
C TYR A 424 12.67 -18.57 7.26
N ARG A 425 13.43 -19.60 7.57
CA ARG A 425 13.82 -20.64 6.61
C ARG A 425 12.58 -21.37 6.10
N ALA A 426 12.62 -21.72 4.82
CA ALA A 426 11.62 -22.64 4.26
C ALA A 426 11.72 -24.00 5.00
N VAL A 427 10.58 -24.51 5.44
CA VAL A 427 10.46 -25.80 6.12
C VAL A 427 10.46 -26.95 5.10
#